data_c0fabf3fbbe78550897ce3b7e70b0106
#
_entry.id   c0fabf3fbbe78550897ce3b7e70b0106
#
_cell.length_a   1.000
_cell.length_b   1.000
_cell.length_c   1.000
_cell.angle_alpha   90.00
_cell.angle_beta   90.00
_cell.angle_gamma   90.00
#
_symmetry.space_group_name_H-M   'P 1'
#
loop_
_entity.id
_entity.type
_entity.pdbx_description
1 polymer ?
#
loop_
_entity_poly.entity_id
_entity_poly.type
_entity_poly.pdbx_seq_one_letter_code
_entity_poly.pdbx_strand_id
1 'polypeptide(L)'
;MKNVDDLIASAQELAAGGLSRGEIADELNVSRETARWLVGQQEATDAASPGGAAPAGADIHVDWSAIGRDSYRLAQIGAVMADLLRKADVPVDLTVGVEKAGVPLATVIAETMDTDLAAYTPAKHHWEEGDIADLGGSFSRNFATIRGRDCYIVDDTITSGT
;
A
#
# COMPACT_ATOMS: atom_id res chain seq x y z
N MET A 1 -15.00 29.99 9.44
CA MET A 1 -14.52 28.77 8.76
C MET A 1 -13.04 28.67 9.12
N LYS A 2 -12.59 27.60 9.76
CA LYS A 2 -11.16 27.36 10.01
C LYS A 2 -10.49 27.18 8.64
N ASN A 3 -9.35 27.84 8.43
CA ASN A 3 -8.52 27.66 7.25
C ASN A 3 -7.90 26.24 7.30
N VAL A 4 -7.50 25.70 6.14
CA VAL A 4 -6.84 24.38 6.06
C VAL A 4 -5.55 24.36 6.90
N ASP A 5 -4.80 25.46 6.89
CA ASP A 5 -3.58 25.60 7.71
C ASP A 5 -3.87 25.54 9.20
N ASP A 6 -4.98 26.15 9.66
CA ASP A 6 -5.44 26.08 11.08
C ASP A 6 -5.84 24.65 11.47
N LEU A 7 -6.45 23.88 10.53
CA LEU A 7 -6.80 22.47 10.76
C LEU A 7 -5.56 21.58 10.83
N ILE A 8 -4.56 21.82 10.00
CA ILE A 8 -3.28 21.10 10.02
C ILE A 8 -2.60 21.34 11.36
N ALA A 9 -2.46 22.60 11.79
CA ALA A 9 -1.83 22.94 13.07
C ALA A 9 -2.58 22.31 14.26
N SER A 10 -3.93 22.35 14.26
CA SER A 10 -4.74 21.73 15.31
C SER A 10 -4.59 20.21 15.34
N ALA A 11 -4.57 19.54 14.18
CA ALA A 11 -4.39 18.09 14.10
C ALA A 11 -3.02 17.65 14.65
N GLN A 12 -1.99 18.42 14.36
CA GLN A 12 -0.62 18.18 14.82
C GLN A 12 -0.48 18.36 16.33
N GLU A 13 -1.09 19.41 16.89
CA GLU A 13 -1.12 19.65 18.34
C GLU A 13 -1.82 18.50 19.09
N LEU A 14 -2.96 18.02 18.56
CA LEU A 14 -3.68 16.90 19.14
C LEU A 14 -2.88 15.59 19.04
N ALA A 15 -2.18 15.36 17.92
CA ALA A 15 -1.30 14.20 17.75
C ALA A 15 -0.09 14.25 18.71
N ALA A 16 0.52 15.41 18.89
CA ALA A 16 1.59 15.62 19.86
C ALA A 16 1.09 15.43 21.31
N GLY A 17 -0.20 15.70 21.56
CA GLY A 17 -0.88 15.41 22.82
C GLY A 17 -1.20 13.93 23.05
N GLY A 18 -0.87 13.05 22.09
CA GLY A 18 -1.04 11.60 22.20
C GLY A 18 -2.42 11.07 21.77
N LEU A 19 -3.26 11.89 21.13
CA LEU A 19 -4.56 11.44 20.62
C LEU A 19 -4.38 10.53 19.39
N SER A 20 -5.18 9.48 19.33
CA SER A 20 -5.26 8.62 18.16
C SER A 20 -5.89 9.37 16.96
N ARG A 21 -5.64 8.88 15.74
CA ARG A 21 -6.23 9.45 14.51
C ARG A 21 -7.76 9.47 14.53
N GLY A 22 -8.40 8.50 15.21
CA GLY A 22 -9.84 8.47 15.41
C GLY A 22 -10.32 9.61 16.31
N GLU A 23 -9.68 9.81 17.46
CA GLU A 23 -10.00 10.91 18.40
C GLU A 23 -9.75 12.29 17.77
N ILE A 24 -8.70 12.43 16.95
CA ILE A 24 -8.43 13.67 16.20
C ILE A 24 -9.53 13.94 15.17
N ALA A 25 -10.03 12.89 14.49
CA ALA A 25 -11.13 13.01 13.55
C ALA A 25 -12.42 13.52 14.23
N ASP A 26 -12.73 12.97 15.41
CA ASP A 26 -13.90 13.34 16.21
C ASP A 26 -13.76 14.78 16.74
N GLU A 27 -12.59 15.15 17.28
CA GLU A 27 -12.34 16.48 17.85
C GLU A 27 -12.38 17.60 16.80
N LEU A 28 -11.85 17.32 15.60
CA LEU A 28 -11.85 18.29 14.50
C LEU A 28 -13.11 18.21 13.62
N ASN A 29 -14.00 17.27 13.90
CA ASN A 29 -15.22 17.01 13.11
C ASN A 29 -14.91 16.80 11.62
N VAL A 30 -13.94 15.93 11.35
CA VAL A 30 -13.50 15.55 10.00
C VAL A 30 -13.52 14.01 9.85
N SER A 31 -13.42 13.50 8.64
CA SER A 31 -13.26 12.07 8.43
C SER A 31 -11.92 11.57 8.98
N ARG A 32 -11.83 10.28 9.35
CA ARG A 32 -10.57 9.65 9.79
C ARG A 32 -9.46 9.77 8.72
N GLU A 33 -9.85 9.71 7.46
CA GLU A 33 -8.96 9.88 6.33
C GLU A 33 -8.43 11.31 6.23
N THR A 34 -9.29 12.31 6.44
CA THR A 34 -8.89 13.72 6.53
C THR A 34 -7.97 13.95 7.73
N ALA A 35 -8.27 13.40 8.91
CA ALA A 35 -7.41 13.52 10.09
C ALA A 35 -6.02 12.91 9.84
N ARG A 36 -5.96 11.74 9.19
CA ARG A 36 -4.71 11.10 8.78
C ARG A 36 -3.90 12.01 7.85
N TRP A 37 -4.54 12.61 6.86
CA TRP A 37 -3.89 13.53 5.92
C TRP A 37 -3.38 14.78 6.63
N LEU A 38 -4.18 15.40 7.53
CA LEU A 38 -3.80 16.59 8.29
C LEU A 38 -2.56 16.36 9.17
N VAL A 39 -2.50 15.23 9.88
CA VAL A 39 -1.35 14.85 10.71
C VAL A 39 -0.11 14.60 9.86
N GLY A 40 -0.26 13.95 8.71
CA GLY A 40 0.86 13.61 7.81
C GLY A 40 1.49 14.81 7.08
N GLN A 41 0.87 16.01 7.09
CA GLN A 41 1.43 17.18 6.42
C GLN A 41 2.74 17.69 7.04
N GLN A 42 3.00 17.46 8.31
CA GLN A 42 4.25 17.84 8.96
C GLN A 42 5.41 16.92 8.53
N GLU A 43 5.14 15.63 8.34
CA GLU A 43 6.16 14.67 7.92
C GLU A 43 6.69 14.98 6.51
N ALA A 44 5.85 15.55 5.63
CA ALA A 44 6.24 15.97 4.29
C ALA A 44 7.12 17.23 4.27
N THR A 45 6.95 18.16 5.23
CA THR A 45 7.78 19.37 5.36
C THR A 45 9.15 19.07 5.99
N ASP A 46 9.22 18.15 6.93
CA ASP A 46 10.48 17.74 7.58
C ASP A 46 11.34 16.82 6.67
N ALA A 47 10.71 16.04 5.80
CA ALA A 47 11.41 15.21 4.82
C ALA A 47 12.09 16.01 3.68
N ALA A 48 11.73 17.27 3.49
CA ALA A 48 12.32 18.16 2.47
C ALA A 48 13.65 18.79 2.89
N SER A 49 14.16 18.52 4.09
CA SER A 49 15.48 18.97 4.53
C SER A 49 16.58 18.03 4.02
N PRO A 50 17.55 18.52 3.22
CA PRO A 50 18.62 17.68 2.70
C PRO A 50 19.57 17.28 3.87
N GLY A 51 19.44 16.05 4.35
CA GLY A 51 20.35 15.45 5.33
C GLY A 51 19.75 14.94 6.64
N GLY A 52 18.44 15.02 6.83
CA GLY A 52 17.76 14.41 7.97
C GLY A 52 17.50 12.92 7.74
N ALA A 53 18.04 12.04 8.60
CA ALA A 53 17.56 10.65 8.65
C ALA A 53 16.09 10.67 9.05
N ALA A 54 15.23 10.00 8.26
CA ALA A 54 13.83 9.85 8.61
C ALA A 54 13.71 9.23 10.00
N PRO A 55 12.84 9.76 10.90
CA PRO A 55 12.65 9.18 12.21
C PRO A 55 12.16 7.73 12.03
N ALA A 56 12.72 6.81 12.83
CA ALA A 56 12.32 5.42 12.84
C ALA A 56 10.82 5.33 13.16
N GLY A 57 10.00 4.94 12.16
CA GLY A 57 8.55 4.84 12.28
C GLY A 57 7.73 5.84 11.44
N ALA A 58 8.36 6.74 10.69
CA ALA A 58 7.64 7.59 9.73
C ALA A 58 7.04 6.72 8.61
N ASP A 59 5.72 6.78 8.46
CA ASP A 59 5.00 6.09 7.37
C ASP A 59 5.31 6.82 6.05
N ILE A 60 5.98 6.17 5.13
CA ILE A 60 6.36 6.76 3.85
C ILE A 60 5.17 6.65 2.91
N HIS A 61 4.63 7.80 2.50
CA HIS A 61 3.66 7.84 1.43
C HIS A 61 4.36 7.74 0.07
N VAL A 62 4.13 6.64 -0.64
CA VAL A 62 4.63 6.47 -2.02
C VAL A 62 3.50 6.79 -2.99
N ASP A 63 3.66 7.84 -3.79
CA ASP A 63 2.71 8.18 -4.86
C ASP A 63 3.01 7.39 -6.13
N TRP A 64 2.27 6.31 -6.35
CA TRP A 64 2.33 5.49 -7.55
C TRP A 64 1.52 6.03 -8.73
N SER A 65 0.83 7.18 -8.58
CA SER A 65 -0.10 7.66 -9.60
C SER A 65 0.56 7.92 -10.95
N ALA A 66 1.82 8.34 -10.96
CA ALA A 66 2.59 8.57 -12.19
C ALA A 66 2.86 7.28 -12.99
N ILE A 67 2.86 6.13 -12.33
CA ILE A 67 3.06 4.81 -12.94
C ILE A 67 1.70 4.13 -13.19
N GLY A 68 0.86 4.04 -12.16
CA GLY A 68 -0.40 3.30 -12.22
C GLY A 68 -1.45 3.85 -13.20
N ARG A 69 -1.39 5.15 -13.54
CA ARG A 69 -2.28 5.77 -14.53
C ARG A 69 -1.85 5.55 -15.97
N ASP A 70 -0.63 5.11 -16.21
CA ASP A 70 -0.04 4.95 -17.53
C ASP A 70 0.29 3.49 -17.78
N SER A 71 -0.50 2.84 -18.63
CA SER A 71 -0.34 1.41 -18.92
C SER A 71 1.03 1.06 -19.52
N TYR A 72 1.64 1.97 -20.29
CA TYR A 72 2.96 1.76 -20.84
C TYR A 72 4.03 1.75 -19.73
N ARG A 73 3.98 2.71 -18.81
CA ARG A 73 4.91 2.76 -17.68
C ARG A 73 4.75 1.55 -16.76
N LEU A 74 3.50 1.17 -16.47
CA LEU A 74 3.19 -0.03 -15.69
C LEU A 74 3.79 -1.28 -16.33
N ALA A 75 3.64 -1.43 -17.65
CA ALA A 75 4.22 -2.54 -18.40
C ALA A 75 5.77 -2.54 -18.34
N GLN A 76 6.42 -1.37 -18.42
CA GLN A 76 7.88 -1.28 -18.33
C GLN A 76 8.38 -1.69 -16.93
N ILE A 77 7.71 -1.24 -15.86
CA ILE A 77 8.06 -1.64 -14.48
C ILE A 77 7.86 -3.14 -14.29
N GLY A 78 6.73 -3.70 -14.73
CA GLY A 78 6.48 -5.14 -14.67
C GLY A 78 7.53 -5.95 -15.42
N ALA A 79 7.94 -5.49 -16.61
CA ALA A 79 9.00 -6.15 -17.39
C ALA A 79 10.36 -6.12 -16.68
N VAL A 80 10.73 -5.00 -16.04
CA VAL A 80 11.96 -4.90 -15.24
C VAL A 80 11.90 -5.85 -14.04
N MET A 81 10.76 -5.92 -13.34
CA MET A 81 10.57 -6.85 -12.23
C MET A 81 10.68 -8.32 -12.69
N ALA A 82 10.09 -8.66 -13.83
CA ALA A 82 10.20 -10.01 -14.41
C ALA A 82 11.66 -10.36 -14.78
N ASP A 83 12.45 -9.41 -15.32
CA ASP A 83 13.87 -9.63 -15.59
C ASP A 83 14.67 -9.91 -14.31
N LEU A 84 14.39 -9.18 -13.24
CA LEU A 84 15.01 -9.41 -11.93
C LEU A 84 14.66 -10.81 -11.37
N LEU A 85 13.39 -11.24 -11.49
CA LEU A 85 12.95 -12.55 -11.05
C LEU A 85 13.61 -13.68 -11.87
N ARG A 86 13.74 -13.54 -13.20
CA ARG A 86 14.49 -14.49 -14.02
C ARG A 86 15.94 -14.64 -13.58
N LYS A 87 16.59 -13.54 -13.22
CA LYS A 87 17.97 -13.56 -12.73
C LYS A 87 18.13 -14.19 -11.36
N ALA A 88 17.08 -14.19 -10.55
CA ALA A 88 17.08 -14.88 -9.27
C ALA A 88 17.01 -16.43 -9.43
N ASP A 89 16.62 -16.92 -10.61
CA ASP A 89 16.58 -18.33 -11.01
C ASP A 89 15.82 -19.23 -10.00
N VAL A 90 14.72 -18.70 -9.45
CA VAL A 90 13.84 -19.44 -8.56
C VAL A 90 12.71 -20.03 -9.40
N PRO A 91 12.53 -21.35 -9.45
CA PRO A 91 11.45 -21.97 -10.19
C PRO A 91 10.10 -21.67 -9.53
N VAL A 92 9.24 -20.93 -10.24
CA VAL A 92 7.91 -20.52 -9.78
C VAL A 92 6.94 -20.69 -10.93
N ASP A 93 5.76 -21.20 -10.65
CA ASP A 93 4.72 -21.48 -11.63
C ASP A 93 3.45 -20.60 -11.44
N LEU A 94 3.45 -19.73 -10.43
CA LEU A 94 2.33 -18.87 -10.10
C LEU A 94 2.79 -17.48 -9.67
N THR A 95 2.14 -16.44 -10.20
CA THR A 95 2.32 -15.06 -9.74
C THR A 95 1.05 -14.60 -9.00
N VAL A 96 1.20 -14.14 -7.76
CA VAL A 96 0.11 -13.65 -6.91
C VAL A 96 0.18 -12.14 -6.81
N GLY A 97 -0.86 -11.43 -7.25
CA GLY A 97 -0.99 -9.99 -7.04
C GLY A 97 -1.80 -9.69 -5.78
N VAL A 98 -1.28 -8.80 -4.93
CA VAL A 98 -2.03 -8.28 -3.78
C VAL A 98 -2.93 -7.13 -4.23
N GLU A 99 -4.22 -7.22 -3.94
CA GLU A 99 -5.17 -6.16 -4.29
C GLU A 99 -4.92 -4.89 -3.43
N LYS A 100 -5.01 -3.67 -4.04
CA LYS A 100 -5.48 -3.43 -5.41
C LYS A 100 -4.30 -3.21 -6.40
N ALA A 101 -3.20 -2.66 -5.97
CA ALA A 101 -2.14 -2.15 -6.85
C ALA A 101 -1.17 -3.24 -7.33
N GLY A 102 -0.98 -4.32 -6.55
CA GLY A 102 -0.13 -5.44 -6.94
C GLY A 102 -0.69 -6.26 -8.10
N VAL A 103 -2.02 -6.37 -8.26
CA VAL A 103 -2.62 -7.20 -9.31
C VAL A 103 -2.26 -6.72 -10.73
N PRO A 104 -2.31 -5.43 -11.09
CA PRO A 104 -1.87 -4.97 -12.40
C PRO A 104 -0.40 -5.28 -12.70
N LEU A 105 0.50 -5.13 -11.72
CA LEU A 105 1.92 -5.49 -11.86
C LEU A 105 2.10 -7.00 -12.02
N ALA A 106 1.42 -7.79 -11.17
CA ALA A 106 1.44 -9.24 -11.24
C ALA A 106 0.97 -9.78 -12.59
N THR A 107 -0.02 -9.13 -13.22
CA THR A 107 -0.49 -9.50 -14.55
C THR A 107 0.61 -9.38 -15.61
N VAL A 108 1.35 -8.26 -15.61
CA VAL A 108 2.47 -8.06 -16.54
C VAL A 108 3.61 -9.05 -16.29
N ILE A 109 3.90 -9.31 -15.01
CA ILE A 109 4.94 -10.27 -14.62
C ILE A 109 4.54 -11.69 -15.05
N ALA A 110 3.31 -12.10 -14.76
CA ALA A 110 2.79 -13.42 -15.13
C ALA A 110 2.84 -13.65 -16.63
N GLU A 111 2.41 -12.68 -17.44
CA GLU A 111 2.52 -12.71 -18.90
C GLU A 111 3.98 -12.86 -19.35
N THR A 112 4.88 -12.06 -18.78
CA THR A 112 6.30 -12.04 -19.15
C THR A 112 7.04 -13.32 -18.75
N MET A 113 6.65 -13.94 -17.61
CA MET A 113 7.28 -15.13 -17.02
C MET A 113 6.61 -16.44 -17.46
N ASP A 114 5.48 -16.38 -18.17
CA ASP A 114 4.64 -17.53 -18.55
C ASP A 114 4.19 -18.33 -17.30
N THR A 115 3.72 -17.63 -16.27
CA THR A 115 3.17 -18.21 -15.04
C THR A 115 1.66 -18.03 -15.00
N ASP A 116 0.96 -18.87 -14.20
CA ASP A 116 -0.43 -18.61 -13.86
C ASP A 116 -0.55 -17.35 -12.97
N LEU A 117 -1.77 -16.79 -12.89
CA LEU A 117 -2.07 -15.59 -12.11
C LEU A 117 -3.08 -15.91 -11.00
N ALA A 118 -2.82 -15.42 -9.79
CA ALA A 118 -3.76 -15.38 -8.69
C ALA A 118 -3.89 -13.95 -8.13
N ALA A 119 -5.05 -13.63 -7.56
CA ALA A 119 -5.30 -12.36 -6.88
C ALA A 119 -5.68 -12.61 -5.42
N TYR A 120 -5.02 -11.89 -4.52
CA TYR A 120 -5.23 -11.95 -3.07
C TYR A 120 -5.74 -10.62 -2.54
N THR A 121 -6.85 -10.66 -1.80
CA THR A 121 -7.44 -9.51 -1.12
C THR A 121 -7.12 -9.60 0.37
N PRO A 122 -6.31 -8.68 0.95
CA PRO A 122 -6.06 -8.64 2.38
C PRO A 122 -7.33 -8.36 3.19
N ALA A 123 -7.48 -9.00 4.36
CA ALA A 123 -8.65 -8.82 5.24
C ALA A 123 -8.88 -7.35 5.63
N LYS A 124 -7.81 -6.58 5.82
CA LYS A 124 -7.86 -5.14 6.12
C LYS A 124 -8.58 -4.27 5.06
N HIS A 125 -8.84 -4.81 3.87
CA HIS A 125 -9.62 -4.12 2.84
C HIS A 125 -11.13 -4.42 2.92
N HIS A 126 -11.54 -5.32 3.81
CA HIS A 126 -12.94 -5.69 4.06
C HIS A 126 -13.51 -5.13 5.38
N TRP A 127 -12.87 -4.13 5.97
CA TRP A 127 -13.30 -3.59 7.27
C TRP A 127 -14.68 -2.94 7.19
N GLU A 128 -15.69 -3.68 7.60
CA GLU A 128 -16.89 -3.14 8.22
C GLU A 128 -16.65 -3.04 9.74
N GLU A 129 -17.11 -1.96 10.35
CA GLU A 129 -16.90 -1.67 11.78
C GLU A 129 -17.44 -2.83 12.65
N GLY A 130 -16.54 -3.55 13.32
CA GLY A 130 -16.90 -4.53 14.34
C GLY A 130 -16.19 -5.90 14.32
N ASP A 131 -15.51 -6.29 13.24
CA ASP A 131 -14.88 -7.63 13.12
C ASP A 131 -13.37 -7.58 13.34
N ILE A 132 -12.94 -7.89 14.57
CA ILE A 132 -11.50 -7.99 14.95
C ILE A 132 -10.96 -9.43 14.77
N ALA A 133 -11.75 -10.38 14.30
CA ALA A 133 -11.46 -11.80 14.50
C ALA A 133 -10.79 -12.52 13.33
N ASP A 134 -10.68 -11.96 12.11
CA ASP A 134 -10.10 -12.68 10.98
C ASP A 134 -8.97 -11.89 10.31
N LEU A 135 -7.73 -12.22 10.66
CA LEU A 135 -6.51 -11.71 10.01
C LEU A 135 -6.28 -12.35 8.63
N GLY A 136 -7.18 -13.22 8.19
CA GLY A 136 -7.13 -13.92 6.92
C GLY A 136 -7.67 -13.07 5.78
N GLY A 137 -6.91 -12.95 4.68
CA GLY A 137 -7.42 -12.46 3.40
C GLY A 137 -8.09 -13.58 2.61
N SER A 138 -8.51 -13.26 1.38
CA SER A 138 -9.13 -14.22 0.47
C SER A 138 -8.49 -14.22 -0.90
N PHE A 139 -8.49 -15.39 -1.55
CA PHE A 139 -8.11 -15.53 -2.95
C PHE A 139 -9.35 -15.49 -3.85
N SER A 140 -9.24 -14.77 -4.95
CA SER A 140 -10.31 -14.74 -5.95
C SER A 140 -10.48 -16.10 -6.62
N ARG A 141 -11.73 -16.58 -6.69
CA ARG A 141 -12.08 -17.87 -7.32
C ARG A 141 -11.99 -17.84 -8.85
N ASN A 142 -11.86 -16.67 -9.44
CA ASN A 142 -11.76 -16.50 -10.90
C ASN A 142 -10.31 -16.63 -11.43
N PHE A 143 -9.35 -16.80 -10.51
CA PHE A 143 -7.93 -16.93 -10.81
C PHE A 143 -7.39 -18.29 -10.34
N ALA A 144 -6.11 -18.54 -10.57
CA ALA A 144 -5.47 -19.80 -10.20
C ALA A 144 -5.46 -20.01 -8.68
N THR A 145 -5.49 -21.28 -8.26
CA THR A 145 -5.34 -21.65 -6.84
C THR A 145 -3.86 -21.72 -6.45
N ILE A 146 -3.53 -21.31 -5.23
CA ILE A 146 -2.17 -21.31 -4.69
C ILE A 146 -1.75 -22.65 -4.06
N ARG A 147 -2.69 -23.58 -3.87
CA ARG A 147 -2.44 -24.78 -3.08
C ARG A 147 -1.39 -25.68 -3.75
N GLY A 148 -0.27 -25.89 -3.07
CA GLY A 148 0.81 -26.78 -3.52
C GLY A 148 1.63 -26.21 -4.66
N ARG A 149 1.67 -24.88 -4.79
CA ARG A 149 2.40 -24.18 -5.86
C ARG A 149 3.49 -23.29 -5.27
N ASP A 150 4.57 -23.14 -6.00
CA ASP A 150 5.59 -22.14 -5.72
C ASP A 150 5.19 -20.83 -6.40
N CYS A 151 5.21 -19.71 -5.66
CA CYS A 151 4.67 -18.47 -6.16
C CYS A 151 5.53 -17.24 -5.85
N TYR A 152 5.50 -16.26 -6.77
CA TYR A 152 5.89 -14.88 -6.49
C TYR A 152 4.71 -14.13 -5.91
N ILE A 153 4.96 -13.30 -4.90
CA ILE A 153 3.99 -12.35 -4.36
C ILE A 153 4.40 -10.95 -4.80
N VAL A 154 3.45 -10.23 -5.40
CA VAL A 154 3.67 -8.92 -6.01
C VAL A 154 2.75 -7.89 -5.36
N ASP A 155 3.35 -6.83 -4.85
CA ASP A 155 2.65 -5.64 -4.36
C ASP A 155 3.39 -4.38 -4.82
N ASP A 156 2.75 -3.20 -4.74
CA ASP A 156 3.36 -1.91 -5.05
C ASP A 156 4.19 -1.38 -3.88
N THR A 157 3.83 -1.75 -2.66
CA THR A 157 4.48 -1.26 -1.43
C THR A 157 4.47 -2.33 -0.35
N ILE A 158 5.65 -2.61 0.21
CA ILE A 158 5.80 -3.47 1.38
C ILE A 158 5.95 -2.58 2.61
N THR A 159 5.04 -2.69 3.57
CA THR A 159 5.07 -1.93 4.82
C THR A 159 5.58 -2.78 6.00
N SER A 160 4.66 -3.45 6.73
CA SER A 160 5.03 -4.26 7.90
C SER A 160 5.42 -5.70 7.56
N GLY A 161 5.07 -6.19 6.39
CA GLY A 161 5.26 -7.59 6.00
C GLY A 161 4.34 -8.57 6.74
N THR A 162 3.24 -8.05 7.34
CA THR A 162 2.19 -8.86 8.00
C THR A 162 1.05 -9.14 7.08
#